data_c191f0984b2c76dad2c5d331bea9579a
#
_entry.id   c191f0984b2c76dad2c5d331bea9579a
#
_cell.length_a   1.000
_cell.length_b   1.000
_cell.length_c   1.000
_cell.angle_alpha   90.00
_cell.angle_beta   90.00
_cell.angle_gamma   90.00
#
_symmetry.space_group_name_H-M   'P 1'
#
loop_
_entity.id
_entity.type
_entity.pdbx_description
1 polymer ?
#
loop_
_entity_poly.entity_id
_entity_poly.type
_entity_poly.pdbx_seq_one_letter_code
_entity_poly.pdbx_strand_id
1 'polypeptide(L)'
;FGWTGSRGGMLDPETGQTRSIEKNRYAISAEYDKDEYTFRAEYIHSQGWGAKSPGNNVREICYENGDKADGWYVFGIVPLIKGKLHAKARYQTYRNQKNWSTSVNQVECGLNYFFTKNLELHAEYSHVNDRNLAKHNYNLIDLELAFRF
;
A
#
# COMPACT_ATOMS: atom_id res chain seq x y z
N PHE A 1 -13.71 10.22 0.00
CA PHE A 1 -12.76 11.16 -0.66
C PHE A 1 -12.04 12.00 0.38
N GLY A 2 -10.72 12.01 0.33
CA GLY A 2 -9.88 12.83 1.19
C GLY A 2 -8.86 13.62 0.34
N TRP A 3 -8.67 14.90 0.69
CA TRP A 3 -7.64 15.74 0.13
C TRP A 3 -6.87 16.42 1.24
N THR A 4 -5.54 16.45 1.14
CA THR A 4 -4.68 17.20 2.04
C THR A 4 -3.66 17.97 1.20
N GLY A 5 -3.54 19.25 1.46
CA GLY A 5 -2.52 20.11 0.89
C GLY A 5 -1.72 20.79 2.00
N SER A 6 -0.43 20.89 1.81
CA SER A 6 0.43 21.67 2.71
C SER A 6 1.46 22.45 1.91
N ARG A 7 1.75 23.66 2.38
CA ARG A 7 2.82 24.50 1.88
C ARG A 7 3.76 24.81 3.03
N GLY A 8 5.04 24.60 2.85
CA GLY A 8 6.07 24.89 3.85
C GLY A 8 7.29 25.54 3.21
N GLY A 9 8.05 26.27 4.00
CA GLY A 9 9.37 26.75 3.63
C GLY A 9 10.43 25.73 4.07
N MET A 10 11.41 25.46 3.23
CA MET A 10 12.54 24.62 3.57
C MET A 10 13.83 25.31 3.18
N LEU A 11 14.79 25.31 4.09
CA LEU A 11 16.09 25.88 3.85
C LEU A 11 16.88 24.95 2.93
N ASP A 12 17.32 25.45 1.81
CA ASP A 12 18.23 24.76 0.90
C ASP A 12 19.64 24.81 1.51
N PRO A 13 20.24 23.67 1.89
CA PRO A 13 21.54 23.67 2.57
C PRO A 13 22.69 24.14 1.67
N GLU A 14 22.54 24.06 0.35
CA GLU A 14 23.60 24.48 -0.59
C GLU A 14 23.54 25.98 -0.86
N THR A 15 22.35 26.56 -0.96
CA THR A 15 22.18 27.97 -1.33
C THR A 15 21.82 28.88 -0.16
N GLY A 16 21.44 28.32 1.00
CA GLY A 16 20.96 29.04 2.16
C GLY A 16 19.61 29.75 1.95
N GLN A 17 18.94 29.52 0.82
CA GLN A 17 17.67 30.14 0.49
C GLN A 17 16.49 29.26 0.93
N THR A 18 15.41 29.91 1.38
CA THR A 18 14.17 29.20 1.68
C THR A 18 13.38 28.98 0.39
N ARG A 19 13.16 27.72 0.03
CA ARG A 19 12.29 27.33 -1.08
C ARG A 19 10.90 26.96 -0.56
N SER A 20 9.88 27.38 -1.30
CA SER A 20 8.50 26.97 -1.02
C SER A 20 8.30 25.53 -1.47
N ILE A 21 7.82 24.70 -0.56
CA ILE A 21 7.53 23.27 -0.79
C ILE A 21 6.03 23.09 -0.76
N GLU A 22 5.50 22.49 -1.81
CA GLU A 22 4.09 22.13 -1.90
C GLU A 22 3.93 20.63 -1.88
N LYS A 23 3.02 20.15 -1.05
CA LYS A 23 2.57 18.75 -1.00
C LYS A 23 1.08 18.70 -1.25
N ASN A 24 0.67 17.95 -2.26
CA ASN A 24 -0.72 17.66 -2.54
C ASN A 24 -0.95 16.15 -2.50
N ARG A 25 -1.93 15.72 -1.74
CA ARG A 25 -2.35 14.32 -1.64
C ARG A 25 -3.85 14.25 -1.75
N TYR A 26 -4.35 13.29 -2.49
CA TYR A 26 -5.75 12.93 -2.47
C TYR A 26 -5.91 11.42 -2.47
N ALA A 27 -6.97 10.97 -1.85
CA ALA A 27 -7.37 9.58 -1.81
C ALA A 27 -8.86 9.46 -2.13
N ILE A 28 -9.19 8.42 -2.85
CA ILE A 28 -10.57 8.01 -3.13
C ILE A 28 -10.67 6.57 -2.68
N SER A 29 -11.61 6.27 -1.80
CA SER A 29 -11.86 4.93 -1.30
C SER A 29 -13.34 4.57 -1.46
N ALA A 30 -13.58 3.30 -1.66
CA ALA A 30 -14.89 2.68 -1.68
C ALA A 30 -14.85 1.41 -0.83
N GLU A 31 -15.91 1.22 -0.04
CA GLU A 31 -16.06 0.06 0.83
C GLU A 31 -17.49 -0.45 0.74
N TYR A 32 -17.63 -1.76 0.68
CA TYR A 32 -18.88 -2.46 0.76
C TYR A 32 -18.74 -3.65 1.69
N ASP A 33 -19.50 -3.62 2.79
CA ASP A 33 -19.57 -4.71 3.75
C ASP A 33 -21.04 -5.10 3.91
N LYS A 34 -21.37 -6.33 3.59
CA LYS A 34 -22.70 -6.88 3.80
C LYS A 34 -22.61 -8.37 4.05
N ASP A 35 -23.25 -8.82 5.12
CA ASP A 35 -23.20 -10.20 5.58
C ASP A 35 -21.73 -10.64 5.78
N GLU A 36 -21.25 -11.62 5.01
CA GLU A 36 -19.88 -12.10 5.06
C GLU A 36 -19.06 -11.66 3.83
N TYR A 37 -19.60 -10.72 3.03
CA TYR A 37 -18.92 -10.15 1.86
C TYR A 37 -18.29 -8.83 2.23
N THR A 38 -17.01 -8.69 1.90
CA THR A 38 -16.28 -7.43 2.03
C THR A 38 -15.61 -7.10 0.69
N PHE A 39 -15.80 -5.87 0.21
CA PHE A 39 -15.07 -5.34 -0.95
C PHE A 39 -14.54 -3.96 -0.60
N ARG A 40 -13.25 -3.75 -0.86
CA ARG A 40 -12.57 -2.48 -0.63
C ARG A 40 -11.72 -2.12 -1.83
N ALA A 41 -11.73 -0.85 -2.17
CA ALA A 41 -10.85 -0.30 -3.17
C ALA A 41 -10.39 1.09 -2.73
N GLU A 42 -9.12 1.40 -2.98
CA GLU A 42 -8.57 2.71 -2.69
C GLU A 42 -7.56 3.11 -3.75
N TYR A 43 -7.59 4.38 -4.13
CA TYR A 43 -6.59 5.04 -4.94
C TYR A 43 -6.01 6.22 -4.16
N ILE A 44 -4.70 6.29 -4.08
CA ILE A 44 -3.97 7.38 -3.44
C ILE A 44 -3.04 8.01 -4.46
N HIS A 45 -3.07 9.34 -4.52
CA HIS A 45 -2.12 10.14 -5.29
C HIS A 45 -1.38 11.09 -4.38
N SER A 46 -0.08 11.20 -4.59
CA SER A 46 0.79 12.17 -3.91
C SER A 46 1.60 12.93 -4.95
N GLN A 47 1.71 14.23 -4.77
CA GLN A 47 2.58 15.10 -5.55
C GLN A 47 3.32 16.04 -4.62
N GLY A 48 4.60 16.28 -4.88
CA GLY A 48 5.42 17.21 -4.13
C GLY A 48 6.66 16.56 -3.55
N TRP A 49 7.30 17.25 -2.64
CA TRP A 49 8.58 16.86 -2.09
C TRP A 49 8.49 15.63 -1.18
N GLY A 50 9.44 14.73 -1.33
CA GLY A 50 9.63 13.58 -0.46
C GLY A 50 10.97 13.66 0.27
N ALA A 51 11.04 13.14 1.50
CA ALA A 51 12.31 12.88 2.15
C ALA A 51 12.77 11.48 1.75
N LYS A 52 13.90 11.36 1.07
CA LYS A 52 14.63 10.09 0.95
C LYS A 52 15.52 9.97 2.19
N SER A 53 15.47 8.84 2.83
CA SER A 53 16.47 8.44 3.81
C SER A 53 17.41 7.45 3.11
N PRO A 54 18.60 7.84 2.69
CA PRO A 54 19.59 6.86 2.28
C PRO A 54 20.01 6.08 3.53
N GLY A 55 20.22 4.79 3.40
CA GLY A 55 20.31 3.80 4.47
C GLY A 55 21.42 3.94 5.53
N ASN A 56 22.01 5.11 5.73
CA ASN A 56 23.07 5.39 6.69
C ASN A 56 22.83 6.64 7.55
N ASN A 57 21.61 6.77 8.14
CA ASN A 57 21.28 7.84 9.10
C ASN A 57 21.44 9.29 8.60
N VAL A 58 21.76 9.52 7.35
CA VAL A 58 21.78 10.84 6.74
C VAL A 58 20.45 11.07 6.05
N ARG A 59 19.69 12.04 6.52
CA ARG A 59 18.49 12.51 5.84
C ARG A 59 18.94 13.37 4.64
N GLU A 60 19.12 12.74 3.51
CA GLU A 60 19.14 13.49 2.25
C GLU A 60 17.72 13.89 1.92
N ILE A 61 17.52 15.18 1.87
CA ILE A 61 16.26 15.74 1.41
C ILE A 61 16.41 15.90 -0.09
N CYS A 62 15.80 14.98 -0.87
CA CYS A 62 15.74 15.13 -2.31
C CYS A 62 14.77 16.24 -2.68
N TYR A 63 15.29 17.31 -3.26
CA TYR A 63 14.56 18.48 -3.70
C TYR A 63 14.13 18.38 -5.18
N GLU A 64 13.57 17.28 -5.61
CA GLU A 64 13.01 17.20 -6.94
C GLU A 64 11.57 17.75 -6.92
N ASN A 65 11.40 18.90 -7.55
CA ASN A 65 10.12 19.58 -7.60
C ASN A 65 9.19 18.84 -8.56
N GLY A 66 8.05 18.39 -8.06
CA GLY A 66 7.01 17.78 -8.86
C GLY A 66 7.00 16.27 -8.89
N ASP A 67 7.74 15.59 -8.02
CA ASP A 67 7.65 14.14 -7.85
C ASP A 67 6.21 13.72 -7.58
N LYS A 68 5.77 12.75 -8.37
CA LYS A 68 4.43 12.19 -8.29
C LYS A 68 4.54 10.70 -7.98
N ALA A 69 3.73 10.26 -7.04
CA ALA A 69 3.56 8.84 -6.75
C ALA A 69 2.08 8.51 -6.68
N ASP A 70 1.73 7.34 -7.09
CA ASP A 70 0.39 6.83 -6.89
C ASP A 70 0.41 5.35 -6.51
N GLY A 71 -0.66 4.94 -5.90
CA GLY A 71 -0.91 3.55 -5.57
C GLY A 71 -2.40 3.30 -5.47
N TRP A 72 -2.78 2.07 -5.71
CA TRP A 72 -4.15 1.63 -5.53
C TRP A 72 -4.21 0.16 -5.18
N TYR A 73 -5.28 -0.22 -4.56
CA TYR A 73 -5.59 -1.62 -4.33
C TYR A 73 -7.08 -1.90 -4.52
N VAL A 74 -7.35 -3.15 -4.80
CA VAL A 74 -8.68 -3.75 -4.69
C VAL A 74 -8.55 -4.99 -3.80
N PHE A 75 -9.53 -5.20 -2.95
CA PHE A 75 -9.56 -6.30 -1.99
C PHE A 75 -10.97 -6.86 -1.88
N GLY A 76 -11.09 -8.16 -1.79
CA GLY A 76 -12.37 -8.83 -1.59
C GLY A 76 -12.27 -10.03 -0.68
N ILE A 77 -13.32 -10.23 0.12
CA ILE A 77 -13.58 -11.45 0.89
C ILE A 77 -14.94 -11.96 0.47
N VAL A 78 -15.02 -13.25 0.22
CA VAL A 78 -16.26 -13.94 -0.11
C VAL A 78 -16.39 -15.23 0.71
N PRO A 79 -17.58 -15.56 1.25
CA PRO A 79 -17.81 -16.81 1.94
C PRO A 79 -17.92 -17.95 0.92
N LEU A 80 -17.04 -18.94 1.02
CA LEU A 80 -17.17 -20.22 0.32
C LEU A 80 -18.12 -21.13 1.08
N ILE A 81 -18.02 -21.13 2.40
CA ILE A 81 -18.94 -21.79 3.33
C ILE A 81 -19.27 -20.77 4.42
N LYS A 82 -20.54 -20.36 4.49
CA LYS A 82 -20.99 -19.34 5.44
C LYS A 82 -20.59 -19.68 6.86
N GLY A 83 -20.03 -18.71 7.57
CA GLY A 83 -19.57 -18.84 8.95
C GLY A 83 -18.40 -19.79 9.16
N LYS A 84 -17.80 -20.35 8.09
CA LYS A 84 -16.77 -21.38 8.25
C LYS A 84 -15.54 -21.22 7.36
N LEU A 85 -15.71 -20.86 6.09
CA LEU A 85 -14.60 -20.75 5.16
C LEU A 85 -14.79 -19.54 4.27
N HIS A 86 -13.85 -18.61 4.31
CA HIS A 86 -13.82 -17.45 3.44
C HIS A 86 -12.62 -17.49 2.52
N ALA A 87 -12.80 -17.11 1.27
CA ALA A 87 -11.73 -16.79 0.35
C ALA A 87 -11.48 -15.30 0.36
N LYS A 88 -10.21 -14.91 0.31
CA LYS A 88 -9.79 -13.51 0.16
C LYS A 88 -8.85 -13.36 -1.02
N ALA A 89 -8.93 -12.21 -1.69
CA ALA A 89 -8.00 -11.84 -2.73
C ALA A 89 -7.74 -10.34 -2.68
N ARG A 90 -6.51 -9.95 -3.01
CA ARG A 90 -6.08 -8.56 -3.10
C ARG A 90 -5.16 -8.38 -4.29
N TYR A 91 -5.33 -7.28 -4.98
CA TYR A 91 -4.34 -6.77 -5.91
C TYR A 91 -3.97 -5.35 -5.50
N GLN A 92 -2.68 -5.06 -5.46
CA GLN A 92 -2.19 -3.74 -5.19
C GLN A 92 -1.02 -3.37 -6.11
N THR A 93 -0.90 -2.09 -6.37
CA THR A 93 0.22 -1.53 -7.10
C THR A 93 0.63 -0.18 -6.52
N TYR A 94 1.91 0.09 -6.60
CA TYR A 94 2.50 1.38 -6.25
C TYR A 94 3.46 1.79 -7.38
N ARG A 95 3.42 3.07 -7.75
CA ARG A 95 4.31 3.62 -8.76
C ARG A 95 4.97 4.89 -8.25
N ASN A 96 6.30 4.88 -8.21
CA ASN A 96 7.07 6.10 -8.02
C ASN A 96 7.15 6.86 -9.35
N GLN A 97 7.06 8.19 -9.30
CA GLN A 97 7.02 9.08 -10.48
C GLN A 97 5.96 8.68 -11.53
N LYS A 98 4.94 7.92 -11.13
CA LYS A 98 3.94 7.31 -12.02
C LYS A 98 4.54 6.46 -13.14
N ASN A 99 5.73 5.95 -12.94
CA ASN A 99 6.45 5.15 -13.93
C ASN A 99 6.23 3.65 -13.69
N TRP A 100 5.80 2.93 -14.71
CA TRP A 100 5.63 1.50 -14.62
C TRP A 100 6.95 0.72 -14.50
N SER A 101 8.07 1.30 -14.95
CA SER A 101 9.40 0.66 -14.79
C SER A 101 9.86 0.57 -13.33
N THR A 102 9.27 1.36 -12.44
CA THR A 102 9.57 1.37 -10.99
C THR A 102 8.38 0.88 -10.16
N SER A 103 7.41 0.24 -10.81
CA SER A 103 6.22 -0.23 -10.11
C SER A 103 6.49 -1.44 -9.22
N VAL A 104 5.79 -1.48 -8.10
CA VAL A 104 5.64 -2.65 -7.25
C VAL A 104 4.22 -3.15 -7.41
N ASN A 105 4.06 -4.39 -7.86
CA ASN A 105 2.75 -5.02 -8.03
C ASN A 105 2.69 -6.26 -7.15
N GLN A 106 1.58 -6.47 -6.48
CA GLN A 106 1.36 -7.60 -5.60
C GLN A 106 -0.03 -8.18 -5.82
N VAL A 107 -0.07 -9.49 -5.98
CA VAL A 107 -1.30 -10.29 -5.98
C VAL A 107 -1.27 -11.17 -4.75
N GLU A 108 -2.32 -11.11 -3.96
CA GLU A 108 -2.51 -11.94 -2.78
C GLU A 108 -3.77 -12.78 -2.95
N CYS A 109 -3.72 -14.01 -2.51
CA CYS A 109 -4.90 -14.86 -2.37
C CYS A 109 -4.78 -15.71 -1.10
N GLY A 110 -5.90 -15.96 -0.45
CA GLY A 110 -5.87 -16.68 0.81
C GLY A 110 -7.22 -17.25 1.21
N LEU A 111 -7.18 -18.03 2.27
CA LEU A 111 -8.33 -18.66 2.89
C LEU A 111 -8.31 -18.37 4.39
N ASN A 112 -9.47 -18.09 4.94
CA ASN A 112 -9.70 -17.99 6.37
C ASN A 112 -10.65 -19.10 6.78
N TYR A 113 -10.20 -20.00 7.66
CA TYR A 113 -10.99 -21.10 8.17
C TYR A 113 -11.30 -20.94 9.66
N PHE A 114 -12.58 -20.90 9.99
CA PHE A 114 -13.05 -20.76 11.37
C PHE A 114 -13.36 -22.15 11.96
N PHE A 115 -12.48 -22.66 12.83
CA PHE A 115 -12.73 -23.89 13.57
C PHE A 115 -13.85 -23.71 14.59
N THR A 116 -13.80 -22.60 15.30
CA THR A 116 -14.78 -22.15 16.28
C THR A 116 -14.92 -20.62 16.19
N LYS A 117 -15.79 -20.02 17.00
CA LYS A 117 -15.90 -18.55 17.12
C LYS A 117 -14.61 -17.90 17.61
N ASN A 118 -13.73 -18.66 18.26
CA ASN A 118 -12.53 -18.18 18.94
C ASN A 118 -11.25 -18.67 18.29
N LEU A 119 -11.30 -19.61 17.35
CA LEU A 119 -10.12 -20.20 16.70
C LEU A 119 -10.26 -20.15 15.19
N GLU A 120 -9.34 -19.47 14.55
CA GLU A 120 -9.29 -19.32 13.10
C GLU A 120 -7.89 -19.57 12.55
N LEU A 121 -7.81 -20.11 11.35
CA LEU A 121 -6.60 -20.31 10.57
C LEU A 121 -6.66 -19.42 9.34
N HIS A 122 -5.62 -18.63 9.14
CA HIS A 122 -5.39 -17.85 7.93
C HIS A 122 -4.26 -18.48 7.15
N ALA A 123 -4.47 -18.71 5.87
CA ALA A 123 -3.44 -19.14 4.93
C ALA A 123 -3.43 -18.17 3.76
N GLU A 124 -2.27 -17.61 3.44
CA GLU A 124 -2.13 -16.60 2.40
C GLU A 124 -0.91 -16.85 1.54
N TYR A 125 -1.08 -16.63 0.26
CA TYR A 125 -0.01 -16.62 -0.72
C TYR A 125 0.02 -15.27 -1.42
N SER A 126 1.23 -14.70 -1.51
CA SER A 126 1.48 -13.45 -2.21
C SER A 126 2.53 -13.64 -3.29
N HIS A 127 2.26 -13.11 -4.47
CA HIS A 127 3.25 -12.92 -5.53
C HIS A 127 3.55 -11.45 -5.69
N VAL A 128 4.82 -11.07 -5.52
CA VAL A 128 5.29 -9.69 -5.65
C VAL A 128 6.19 -9.55 -6.86
N ASN A 129 5.89 -8.55 -7.70
CA ASN A 129 6.76 -8.07 -8.76
C ASN A 129 7.22 -6.66 -8.42
N ASP A 130 8.43 -6.54 -7.91
CA ASP A 130 9.07 -5.26 -7.56
C ASP A 130 10.15 -4.94 -8.59
N ARG A 131 9.84 -4.02 -9.49
CA ARG A 131 10.75 -3.61 -10.58
C ARG A 131 11.93 -2.79 -10.13
N ASN A 132 11.98 -2.37 -8.86
CA ASN A 132 13.13 -1.67 -8.29
C ASN A 132 14.25 -2.63 -7.86
N LEU A 133 13.97 -3.93 -7.77
CA LEU A 133 14.93 -4.94 -7.34
C LEU A 133 15.60 -5.63 -8.54
N ALA A 134 16.84 -6.04 -8.39
CA ALA A 134 17.54 -6.84 -9.40
C ALA A 134 16.85 -8.19 -9.68
N LYS A 135 16.27 -8.81 -8.63
CA LYS A 135 15.41 -9.97 -8.74
C LYS A 135 13.97 -9.54 -8.50
N HIS A 136 13.26 -9.22 -9.58
CA HIS A 136 11.96 -8.56 -9.53
C HIS A 136 10.84 -9.39 -8.88
N ASN A 137 10.86 -10.72 -9.03
CA ASN A 137 9.77 -11.56 -8.60
C ASN A 137 10.15 -12.38 -7.37
N TYR A 138 9.26 -12.38 -6.38
CA TYR A 138 9.35 -13.28 -5.23
C TYR A 138 7.95 -13.64 -4.71
N ASN A 139 7.90 -14.73 -3.97
CA ASN A 139 6.67 -15.26 -3.40
C ASN A 139 6.78 -15.27 -1.88
N LEU A 140 5.64 -15.05 -1.22
CA LEU A 140 5.49 -15.13 0.22
C LEU A 140 4.36 -16.11 0.53
N ILE A 141 4.54 -16.89 1.58
CA ILE A 141 3.49 -17.75 2.15
C ILE A 141 3.38 -17.36 3.62
N ASP A 142 2.18 -17.05 4.05
CA ASP A 142 1.86 -16.73 5.43
C ASP A 142 0.83 -17.72 5.97
N LEU A 143 1.08 -18.21 7.20
CA LEU A 143 0.18 -19.08 7.95
C LEU A 143 0.05 -18.52 9.35
N GLU A 144 -1.15 -18.15 9.72
CA GLU A 144 -1.47 -17.61 11.03
C GLU A 144 -2.57 -18.44 11.69
N LEU A 145 -2.35 -18.83 12.93
CA LEU A 145 -3.37 -19.39 13.80
C LEU A 145 -3.74 -18.35 14.85
N ALA A 146 -4.95 -17.80 14.74
CA ALA A 146 -5.43 -16.77 15.66
C ALA A 146 -6.41 -17.37 16.68
N PHE A 147 -6.20 -17.03 17.95
CA PHE A 147 -7.07 -17.41 19.05
C PHE A 147 -7.55 -16.16 19.80
N ARG A 148 -8.89 -16.06 20.01
CA ARG A 148 -9.53 -14.97 20.73
C ARG A 148 -10.10 -15.49 22.06
N PHE A 149 -9.82 -14.79 23.15
CA PHE A 149 -10.30 -15.08 24.50
C PHE A 149 -11.60 -14.35 24.79
#